data_8414f96aa429387c73033128f0873614
#
_entry.id   8414f96aa429387c73033128f0873614
#
_cell.length_a   1.000
_cell.length_b   1.000
_cell.length_c   1.000
_cell.angle_alpha   90.00
_cell.angle_beta   90.00
_cell.angle_gamma   90.00
#
_symmetry.space_group_name_H-M   'P 1'
#
loop_
_entity.id
_entity.type
_entity.pdbx_description
1 polymer ?
#
loop_
_entity_poly.entity_id
_entity_poly.type
_entity_poly.pdbx_seq_one_letter_code
_entity_poly.pdbx_strand_id
1 'polypeptide(L)'
;KLLDGFDPAMSYPERLEIRRQALMSDLFITGVNAISMEGSLHWLDKVGNRIAPVAFGPRKVVIVAGRNKIVADRAQAEDRIRTIAAPQNVARHPGFRTPCARTGVCSDCNSPDRVCNTRMEMLRCWPAGRVLVVLIDQELGL
;
A
#
# COMPACT_ATOMS: atom_id res chain seq x y z
N LYS A 1 12.82 11.11 15.43
CA LYS A 1 13.37 11.41 14.09
C LYS A 1 12.37 10.96 13.04
N LEU A 2 12.06 11.81 12.05
CA LEU A 2 11.25 11.44 10.88
C LEU A 2 12.12 10.70 9.85
N LEU A 3 11.61 9.60 9.29
CA LEU A 3 12.19 8.87 8.17
C LEU A 3 11.25 9.05 6.97
N ASP A 4 11.56 9.99 6.07
CA ASP A 4 10.74 10.27 4.89
C ASP A 4 11.33 9.58 3.65
N GLY A 5 10.78 8.42 3.30
CA GLY A 5 11.16 7.67 2.09
C GLY A 5 10.57 8.23 0.79
N PHE A 6 9.96 9.42 0.81
CA PHE A 6 9.39 10.10 -0.37
C PHE A 6 10.05 11.45 -0.66
N ASP A 7 11.04 11.85 0.12
CA ASP A 7 11.75 13.12 -0.08
C ASP A 7 12.28 13.22 -1.52
N PRO A 8 11.80 14.19 -2.31
CA PRO A 8 12.22 14.37 -3.71
C PRO A 8 13.68 14.76 -3.89
N ALA A 9 14.32 15.30 -2.84
CA ALA A 9 15.74 15.66 -2.87
C ALA A 9 16.66 14.44 -2.83
N MET A 10 16.16 13.28 -2.39
CA MET A 10 16.91 12.03 -2.32
C MET A 10 16.84 11.24 -3.63
N SER A 11 17.95 10.60 -3.98
CA SER A 11 17.99 9.59 -5.05
C SER A 11 17.14 8.36 -4.72
N TYR A 12 16.82 7.56 -5.72
CA TYR A 12 16.03 6.33 -5.49
C TYR A 12 16.72 5.33 -4.55
N PRO A 13 18.04 5.06 -4.63
CA PRO A 13 18.74 4.21 -3.66
C PRO A 13 18.66 4.74 -2.21
N GLU A 14 18.82 6.04 -2.00
CA GLU A 14 18.72 6.66 -0.68
C GLU A 14 17.31 6.50 -0.10
N ARG A 15 16.27 6.74 -0.90
CA ARG A 15 14.88 6.50 -0.49
C ARG A 15 14.61 5.04 -0.14
N LEU A 16 15.22 4.09 -0.86
CA LEU A 16 15.11 2.66 -0.50
C LEU A 16 15.77 2.37 0.85
N GLU A 17 16.91 2.99 1.13
CA GLU A 17 17.59 2.80 2.41
C GLU A 17 16.77 3.36 3.58
N ILE A 18 16.19 4.55 3.44
CA ILE A 18 15.25 5.10 4.43
C ILE A 18 14.08 4.16 4.67
N ARG A 19 13.53 3.53 3.63
CA ARG A 19 12.43 2.56 3.76
C ARG A 19 12.85 1.27 4.47
N ARG A 20 14.12 0.84 4.34
CA ARG A 20 14.67 -0.28 5.13
C ARG A 20 14.81 0.10 6.61
N GLN A 21 15.30 1.31 6.90
CA GLN A 21 15.40 1.82 8.27
C GLN A 21 14.03 1.93 8.94
N ALA A 22 12.96 2.19 8.18
CA ALA A 22 11.59 2.23 8.70
C ALA A 22 11.15 0.92 9.36
N LEU A 23 11.75 -0.23 9.01
CA LEU A 23 11.47 -1.51 9.67
C LEU A 23 11.85 -1.51 11.15
N MET A 24 12.80 -0.67 11.55
CA MET A 24 13.26 -0.56 12.94
C MET A 24 12.66 0.64 13.68
N SER A 25 11.68 1.32 13.08
CA SER A 25 11.05 2.49 13.70
C SER A 25 10.11 2.11 14.84
N ASP A 26 9.89 3.02 15.78
CA ASP A 26 8.88 2.84 16.83
C ASP A 26 7.47 2.97 16.28
N LEU A 27 7.27 3.85 15.28
CA LEU A 27 6.00 4.12 14.65
C LEU A 27 6.14 4.14 13.12
N PHE A 28 5.26 3.42 12.45
CA PHE A 28 5.11 3.46 11.00
C PHE A 28 3.70 3.92 10.63
N ILE A 29 3.61 4.96 9.78
CA ILE A 29 2.33 5.48 9.30
C ILE A 29 2.19 5.17 7.82
N THR A 30 1.07 4.59 7.41
CA THR A 30 0.85 4.20 6.02
C THR A 30 -0.63 4.20 5.66
N GLY A 31 -0.91 4.11 4.35
CA GLY A 31 -2.25 3.80 3.84
C GLY A 31 -2.43 2.30 3.59
N VAL A 32 -3.63 1.96 3.13
CA VAL A 32 -4.05 0.61 2.72
C VAL A 32 -4.72 0.68 1.35
N ASN A 33 -4.72 -0.40 0.58
CA ASN A 33 -5.42 -0.41 -0.70
C ASN A 33 -6.91 -0.76 -0.57
N ALA A 34 -7.28 -1.63 0.37
CA ALA A 34 -8.68 -1.93 0.69
C ALA A 34 -8.81 -2.44 2.13
N ILE A 35 -10.00 -2.25 2.70
CA ILE A 35 -10.43 -2.75 4.02
C ILE A 35 -11.75 -3.46 3.81
N SER A 36 -11.83 -4.76 4.08
CA SER A 36 -13.10 -5.46 4.02
C SER A 36 -13.94 -5.22 5.26
N MET A 37 -15.25 -5.25 5.14
CA MET A 37 -16.15 -5.20 6.29
C MET A 37 -16.01 -6.43 7.20
N GLU A 38 -15.36 -7.49 6.73
CA GLU A 38 -14.95 -8.66 7.52
C GLU A 38 -13.74 -8.38 8.41
N GLY A 39 -13.10 -7.20 8.27
CA GLY A 39 -11.97 -6.74 9.07
C GLY A 39 -10.60 -7.08 8.51
N SER A 40 -10.49 -7.63 7.30
CA SER A 40 -9.20 -7.85 6.66
C SER A 40 -8.67 -6.61 5.96
N LEU A 41 -7.35 -6.45 5.96
CA LEU A 41 -6.64 -5.32 5.36
C LEU A 41 -5.80 -5.81 4.18
N HIS A 42 -5.83 -5.09 3.05
CA HIS A 42 -5.24 -5.56 1.80
C HIS A 42 -4.26 -4.56 1.20
N TRP A 43 -3.08 -5.05 0.81
CA TRP A 43 -2.03 -4.25 0.15
C TRP A 43 -1.54 -4.90 -1.13
N LEU A 44 -1.10 -4.03 -2.03
CA LEU A 44 -0.37 -4.37 -3.24
C LEU A 44 0.81 -3.41 -3.42
N ASP A 45 2.03 -3.92 -3.44
CA ASP A 45 3.26 -3.13 -3.53
C ASP A 45 4.15 -3.55 -4.69
N LYS A 46 4.97 -2.60 -5.18
CA LYS A 46 6.05 -2.87 -6.14
C LYS A 46 7.24 -3.53 -5.47
N VAL A 47 7.67 -3.02 -4.32
CA VAL A 47 8.91 -3.45 -3.62
C VAL A 47 8.64 -3.93 -2.19
N GLY A 48 7.39 -3.99 -1.75
CA GLY A 48 7.02 -4.44 -0.41
C GLY A 48 7.28 -3.42 0.71
N ASN A 49 7.54 -2.17 0.37
CA ASN A 49 7.94 -1.13 1.33
C ASN A 49 6.86 -0.73 2.34
N ARG A 50 5.58 -1.00 2.06
CA ARG A 50 4.48 -0.88 3.03
C ARG A 50 4.18 -2.22 3.68
N ILE A 51 4.20 -3.28 2.91
CA ILE A 51 3.88 -4.64 3.35
C ILE A 51 4.85 -5.10 4.45
N ALA A 52 6.16 -4.95 4.25
CA ALA A 52 7.16 -5.42 5.20
C ALA A 52 7.00 -4.78 6.59
N PRO A 53 6.95 -3.43 6.76
CA PRO A 53 6.78 -2.83 8.08
C PRO A 53 5.39 -3.06 8.69
N VAL A 54 4.35 -3.27 7.89
CA VAL A 54 3.03 -3.65 8.40
C VAL A 54 3.04 -5.08 8.91
N ALA A 55 3.64 -6.01 8.17
CA ALA A 55 3.73 -7.42 8.57
C ALA A 55 4.61 -7.60 9.82
N PHE A 56 5.80 -6.98 9.83
CA PHE A 56 6.76 -7.10 10.92
C PHE A 56 7.70 -5.88 10.95
N GLY A 57 8.19 -5.52 12.14
CA GLY A 57 9.21 -4.50 12.36
C GLY A 57 8.76 -3.43 13.36
N PRO A 58 8.11 -2.35 12.94
CA PRO A 58 7.71 -1.24 13.81
C PRO A 58 6.87 -1.68 15.00
N ARG A 59 7.13 -1.07 16.16
CA ARG A 59 6.39 -1.36 17.40
C ARG A 59 4.91 -1.00 17.29
N LYS A 60 4.61 0.07 16.55
CA LYS A 60 3.25 0.53 16.24
C LYS A 60 3.12 0.85 14.77
N VAL A 61 1.95 0.53 14.22
CA VAL A 61 1.58 0.88 12.85
C VAL A 61 0.26 1.64 12.89
N VAL A 62 0.21 2.79 12.27
CA VAL A 62 -1.03 3.56 12.06
C VAL A 62 -1.37 3.51 10.57
N ILE A 63 -2.54 2.97 10.28
CA ILE A 63 -3.10 2.91 8.93
C ILE A 63 -4.15 4.01 8.82
N VAL A 64 -3.91 4.97 7.93
CA VAL A 64 -4.86 6.04 7.64
C VAL A 64 -5.59 5.69 6.34
N ALA A 65 -6.92 5.63 6.39
CA ALA A 65 -7.74 5.25 5.26
C ALA A 65 -9.01 6.10 5.13
N GLY A 66 -9.29 6.54 3.91
CA GLY A 66 -10.56 7.15 3.58
C GLY A 66 -11.68 6.10 3.42
N ARG A 67 -12.94 6.53 3.52
CA ARG A 67 -14.11 5.66 3.35
C ARG A 67 -14.15 4.93 2.00
N ASN A 68 -13.54 5.51 0.96
CA ASN A 68 -13.40 4.89 -0.37
C ASN A 68 -12.56 3.61 -0.40
N LYS A 69 -11.93 3.23 0.73
CA LYS A 69 -11.16 1.98 0.87
C LYS A 69 -12.00 0.84 1.43
N ILE A 70 -13.17 1.11 1.98
CA ILE A 70 -14.03 0.11 2.59
C ILE A 70 -14.80 -0.63 1.49
N VAL A 71 -14.74 -1.95 1.54
CA VAL A 71 -15.41 -2.87 0.62
C VAL A 71 -16.12 -3.97 1.42
N ALA A 72 -17.09 -4.65 0.81
CA ALA A 72 -17.89 -5.62 1.54
C ALA A 72 -17.06 -6.85 1.99
N ASP A 73 -16.24 -7.39 1.11
CA ASP A 73 -15.54 -8.65 1.34
C ASP A 73 -14.16 -8.70 0.65
N ARG A 74 -13.49 -9.84 0.76
CA ARG A 74 -12.19 -10.11 0.13
C ARG A 74 -12.23 -10.04 -1.39
N ALA A 75 -13.30 -10.51 -2.01
CA ALA A 75 -13.41 -10.51 -3.46
C ALA A 75 -13.48 -9.07 -3.99
N GLN A 76 -14.25 -8.21 -3.32
CA GLN A 76 -14.31 -6.79 -3.65
C GLN A 76 -13.00 -6.06 -3.33
N ALA A 77 -12.25 -6.47 -2.29
CA ALA A 77 -10.93 -5.91 -2.02
C ALA A 77 -9.95 -6.22 -3.17
N GLU A 78 -9.96 -7.44 -3.68
CA GLU A 78 -9.18 -7.85 -4.84
C GLU A 78 -9.58 -7.06 -6.08
N ASP A 79 -10.88 -6.95 -6.34
CA ASP A 79 -11.41 -6.21 -7.50
C ASP A 79 -11.00 -4.73 -7.42
N ARG A 80 -11.18 -4.09 -6.26
CA ARG A 80 -10.75 -2.70 -6.06
C ARG A 80 -9.25 -2.50 -6.32
N ILE A 81 -8.41 -3.43 -5.87
CA ILE A 81 -6.97 -3.36 -6.12
C ILE A 81 -6.67 -3.43 -7.62
N ARG A 82 -7.33 -4.33 -8.35
CA ARG A 82 -7.09 -4.53 -9.78
C ARG A 82 -7.68 -3.43 -10.66
N THR A 83 -8.85 -2.92 -10.30
CA THR A 83 -9.59 -1.97 -11.16
C THR A 83 -9.30 -0.51 -10.82
N ILE A 84 -8.92 -0.22 -9.58
CA ILE A 84 -8.73 1.15 -9.09
C ILE A 84 -7.27 1.38 -8.65
N ALA A 85 -6.83 0.70 -7.57
CA ALA A 85 -5.60 1.10 -6.90
C ALA A 85 -4.35 0.87 -7.76
N ALA A 86 -4.22 -0.26 -8.44
CA ALA A 86 -3.05 -0.56 -9.26
C ALA A 86 -2.99 0.31 -10.53
N PRO A 87 -4.05 0.45 -11.35
CA PRO A 87 -4.02 1.33 -12.51
C PRO A 87 -3.77 2.79 -12.17
N GLN A 88 -4.43 3.32 -11.16
CA GLN A 88 -4.25 4.71 -10.75
C GLN A 88 -2.85 4.95 -10.17
N ASN A 89 -2.28 3.98 -9.43
CA ASN A 89 -0.91 4.10 -8.94
C ASN A 89 0.10 4.15 -10.09
N VAL A 90 -0.08 3.32 -11.11
CA VAL A 90 0.78 3.35 -12.30
C VAL A 90 0.66 4.68 -13.04
N ALA A 91 -0.55 5.22 -13.20
CA ALA A 91 -0.79 6.49 -13.87
C ALA A 91 -0.04 7.68 -13.23
N ARG A 92 0.35 7.59 -11.96
CA ARG A 92 1.16 8.59 -11.26
C ARG A 92 2.66 8.52 -11.58
N HIS A 93 3.09 7.51 -12.33
CA HIS A 93 4.48 7.29 -12.69
C HIS A 93 4.69 7.42 -14.20
N PRO A 94 4.92 8.64 -14.72
CA PRO A 94 5.23 8.85 -16.13
C PRO A 94 6.41 7.99 -16.56
N GLY A 95 6.28 7.26 -17.65
CA GLY A 95 7.31 6.39 -18.17
C GLY A 95 7.14 4.91 -17.84
N PHE A 96 6.22 4.51 -16.96
CA PHE A 96 5.89 3.09 -16.76
C PHE A 96 5.09 2.56 -17.94
N ARG A 97 5.63 1.53 -18.61
CA ARG A 97 5.06 0.92 -19.82
C ARG A 97 4.27 -0.34 -19.50
N THR A 98 3.22 -0.17 -18.70
CA THR A 98 2.28 -1.26 -18.40
C THR A 98 1.01 -1.10 -19.24
N PRO A 99 0.28 -2.18 -19.58
CA PRO A 99 -1.00 -2.08 -20.27
C PRO A 99 -1.99 -1.16 -19.55
N CYS A 100 -2.12 -1.28 -18.24
CA CYS A 100 -3.04 -0.48 -17.42
C CYS A 100 -2.69 1.02 -17.38
N ALA A 101 -1.45 1.42 -17.64
CA ALA A 101 -1.09 2.83 -17.82
C ALA A 101 -1.81 3.49 -19.01
N ARG A 102 -2.11 2.68 -20.03
CA ARG A 102 -2.79 3.15 -21.27
C ARG A 102 -4.29 2.92 -21.24
N THR A 103 -4.72 1.78 -20.71
CA THR A 103 -6.12 1.34 -20.78
C THR A 103 -6.92 1.66 -19.52
N GLY A 104 -6.26 1.98 -18.39
CA GLY A 104 -6.91 2.10 -17.09
C GLY A 104 -7.38 0.77 -16.49
N VAL A 105 -7.18 -0.35 -17.19
CA VAL A 105 -7.68 -1.68 -16.79
C VAL A 105 -6.52 -2.65 -16.58
N CYS A 106 -6.56 -3.39 -15.47
CA CYS A 106 -5.58 -4.44 -15.19
C CYS A 106 -5.79 -5.64 -16.12
N SER A 107 -4.73 -6.05 -16.80
CA SER A 107 -4.68 -7.26 -17.65
C SER A 107 -3.78 -8.35 -17.07
N ASP A 108 -3.42 -8.26 -15.80
CA ASP A 108 -2.49 -9.17 -15.12
C ASP A 108 -1.16 -9.39 -15.89
N CYS A 109 -0.60 -8.29 -16.37
CA CYS A 109 0.55 -8.28 -17.26
C CYS A 109 1.84 -8.75 -16.57
N ASN A 110 2.82 -9.14 -17.38
CA ASN A 110 4.19 -9.42 -16.92
C ASN A 110 5.18 -8.31 -17.34
N SER A 111 4.74 -7.06 -17.33
CA SER A 111 5.61 -5.92 -17.64
C SER A 111 6.72 -5.76 -16.60
N PRO A 112 7.96 -5.44 -16.99
CA PRO A 112 9.04 -5.12 -16.04
C PRO A 112 8.75 -3.87 -15.19
N ASP A 113 7.85 -3.00 -15.66
CA ASP A 113 7.45 -1.78 -14.94
C ASP A 113 6.25 -2.00 -14.01
N ARG A 114 5.74 -3.23 -13.89
CA ARG A 114 4.56 -3.51 -13.06
C ARG A 114 4.78 -3.11 -11.60
N VAL A 115 3.73 -2.56 -10.97
CA VAL A 115 3.72 -2.16 -9.56
C VAL A 115 3.08 -3.22 -8.64
N CYS A 116 2.51 -4.26 -9.22
CA CYS A 116 1.73 -5.29 -8.54
C CYS A 116 2.55 -6.57 -8.36
N ASN A 117 3.69 -6.45 -7.63
CA ASN A 117 4.63 -7.56 -7.45
C ASN A 117 4.42 -8.33 -6.15
N THR A 118 4.03 -7.62 -5.07
CA THR A 118 3.88 -8.22 -3.76
C THR A 118 2.51 -7.90 -3.20
N ARG A 119 1.80 -8.93 -2.78
CA ARG A 119 0.46 -8.81 -2.19
C ARG A 119 0.48 -9.30 -0.76
N MET A 120 -0.29 -8.63 0.11
CA MET A 120 -0.53 -9.05 1.48
C MET A 120 -2.00 -8.86 1.85
N GLU A 121 -2.53 -9.84 2.54
CA GLU A 121 -3.75 -9.74 3.30
C GLU A 121 -3.41 -9.92 4.79
N MET A 122 -3.84 -9.01 5.63
CA MET A 122 -3.73 -9.12 7.07
C MET A 122 -5.11 -9.46 7.65
N LEU A 123 -5.24 -10.64 8.24
CA LEU A 123 -6.48 -11.11 8.86
C LEU A 123 -6.58 -10.68 10.32
N ARG A 124 -5.45 -10.69 11.01
CA ARG A 124 -5.31 -10.30 12.41
C ARG A 124 -3.93 -9.71 12.66
N CYS A 125 -3.87 -8.82 13.64
CA CYS A 125 -2.62 -8.26 14.13
C CYS A 125 -2.19 -8.97 15.41
N TRP A 126 -0.90 -9.36 15.48
CA TRP A 126 -0.26 -9.82 16.70
C TRP A 126 1.05 -9.07 16.93
N PRO A 127 1.35 -8.58 18.15
CA PRO A 127 0.45 -8.55 19.32
C PRO A 127 -0.76 -7.63 19.08
N ALA A 128 -1.84 -7.89 19.81
CA ALA A 128 -3.06 -7.08 19.73
C ALA A 128 -2.76 -5.60 20.00
N GLY A 129 -3.38 -4.71 19.19
CA GLY A 129 -3.18 -3.27 19.31
C GLY A 129 -1.85 -2.73 18.74
N ARG A 130 -1.04 -3.57 18.06
CA ARG A 130 0.13 -3.10 17.31
C ARG A 130 -0.29 -2.25 16.09
N VAL A 131 -1.34 -2.66 15.42
CA VAL A 131 -1.91 -1.94 14.26
C VAL A 131 -3.16 -1.20 14.70
N LEU A 132 -3.20 0.10 14.42
CA LEU A 132 -4.35 0.98 14.59
C LEU A 132 -4.84 1.43 13.22
N VAL A 133 -6.13 1.31 12.96
CA VAL A 133 -6.76 1.84 11.74
C VAL A 133 -7.52 3.12 12.09
N VAL A 134 -7.19 4.20 11.40
CA VAL A 134 -7.86 5.49 11.48
C VAL A 134 -8.69 5.66 10.21
N LEU A 135 -10.00 5.56 10.34
CA LEU A 135 -10.94 5.79 9.25
C LEU A 135 -11.34 7.26 9.21
N ILE A 136 -11.25 7.85 8.03
CA ILE A 136 -11.63 9.24 7.78
C ILE A 136 -12.83 9.23 6.84
N ASP A 137 -13.90 9.91 7.24
CA ASP A 137 -15.13 10.01 6.45
C ASP A 137 -14.97 10.98 5.26
N GLN A 138 -13.96 10.72 4.46
CA GLN A 138 -13.66 11.38 3.19
C GLN A 138 -13.06 10.38 2.22
N GLU A 139 -13.11 10.68 0.93
CA GLU A 139 -12.38 9.92 -0.08
C GLU A 139 -10.91 10.36 -0.07
N LEU A 140 -10.01 9.48 0.38
CA LEU A 140 -8.59 9.76 0.51
C LEU A 140 -7.73 8.69 -0.13
N GLY A 141 -6.79 9.14 -0.94
CA GLY A 141 -5.81 8.30 -1.64
C GLY A 141 -6.44 7.35 -2.67
N LEU A 142 -5.62 6.46 -3.22
CA LEU A 142 -5.99 5.48 -4.25
C LEU A 142 -6.65 4.25 -3.66
#